data_b3e6fe4f4a5a7265fc605ba9f0f1f071
#
_entry.id   b3e6fe4f4a5a7265fc605ba9f0f1f071
#
_cell.length_a   1.000
_cell.length_b   1.000
_cell.length_c   1.000
_cell.angle_alpha   90.00
_cell.angle_beta   90.00
_cell.angle_gamma   90.00
#
_symmetry.space_group_name_H-M   'P 1'
#
loop_
_entity.id
_entity.type
_entity.pdbx_description
1 polymer ?
#
loop_
_entity_poly.entity_id
_entity_poly.type
_entity_poly.pdbx_seq_one_letter_code
_entity_poly.pdbx_strand_id
1 'polypeptide(L)'
;HGMAEHSARYADLATYLNQQGFHVTADDHRGHGKTAEANNNLYHFADSDGWNQMVDDQLQLIEHIGGDHPLPLIILGHSMGSFLAMHTCQRYADKLSSGLKGLVLSGSNYAPPWFCSTASQIARIERARLGGSSVSKLLETMSFGAFNNAFKPVRTEKDWISSDPETVDLYLADPHCGGAISTQSWYDFLRGLADLSAPAAMARIKSDLPIYVFSGALDPVGGAGKGVKKLEAILKSAGVQQVSCRLYDGGHHEM
;
A
#
# COMPACT_ATOMS: atom_id res chain seq x y z
N HIS A 1 -4.29 4.24 2.41
CA HIS A 1 -4.90 2.98 2.86
C HIS A 1 -4.41 1.79 2.02
N GLY A 2 -4.66 0.54 2.50
CA GLY A 2 -4.29 -0.70 1.84
C GLY A 2 -5.26 -1.14 0.73
N MET A 3 -4.97 -2.30 0.14
CA MET A 3 -5.84 -2.94 -0.85
C MET A 3 -7.10 -3.48 -0.18
N ALA A 4 -8.25 -3.29 -0.84
CA ALA A 4 -9.55 -3.74 -0.36
C ALA A 4 -9.92 -3.25 1.05
N GLU A 5 -9.65 -1.98 1.29
CA GLU A 5 -10.09 -1.19 2.44
C GLU A 5 -10.30 0.27 2.02
N HIS A 6 -10.50 1.20 2.96
CA HIS A 6 -10.75 2.62 2.67
C HIS A 6 -10.24 3.55 3.76
N SER A 7 -10.17 4.84 3.46
CA SER A 7 -9.57 5.88 4.31
C SER A 7 -10.28 6.08 5.65
N ALA A 8 -11.58 5.85 5.75
CA ALA A 8 -12.32 6.08 7.00
C ALA A 8 -11.86 5.16 8.15
N ARG A 9 -11.21 4.03 7.86
CA ARG A 9 -10.61 3.15 8.88
C ARG A 9 -9.46 3.79 9.65
N TYR A 10 -8.92 4.89 9.15
CA TYR A 10 -7.83 5.67 9.77
C TYR A 10 -8.33 6.86 10.59
N ALA A 11 -9.64 6.95 10.87
CA ALA A 11 -10.25 8.08 11.57
C ALA A 11 -9.66 8.30 12.98
N ASP A 12 -9.42 7.22 13.74
CA ASP A 12 -8.85 7.30 15.08
C ASP A 12 -7.38 7.77 15.04
N LEU A 13 -6.58 7.24 14.09
CA LEU A 13 -5.23 7.72 13.86
C LEU A 13 -5.22 9.20 13.46
N ALA A 14 -6.11 9.60 12.56
CA ALA A 14 -6.25 11.01 12.15
C ALA A 14 -6.62 11.90 13.33
N THR A 15 -7.55 11.46 14.16
CA THR A 15 -7.95 12.18 15.38
C THR A 15 -6.76 12.35 16.34
N TYR A 16 -6.02 11.29 16.58
CA TYR A 16 -4.82 11.34 17.42
C TYR A 16 -3.78 12.31 16.85
N LEU A 17 -3.48 12.23 15.55
CA LEU A 17 -2.51 13.11 14.90
C LEU A 17 -2.96 14.59 14.92
N ASN A 18 -4.26 14.85 14.73
CA ASN A 18 -4.83 16.20 14.85
C ASN A 18 -4.60 16.77 16.25
N GLN A 19 -4.74 15.95 17.30
CA GLN A 19 -4.44 16.38 18.68
C GLN A 19 -2.94 16.67 18.90
N GLN A 20 -2.07 16.11 18.07
CA GLN A 20 -0.63 16.39 18.07
C GLN A 20 -0.25 17.57 17.16
N GLY A 21 -1.21 18.26 16.56
CA GLY A 21 -0.99 19.46 15.74
C GLY A 21 -0.74 19.19 14.26
N PHE A 22 -1.03 17.98 13.76
CA PHE A 22 -0.98 17.66 12.34
C PHE A 22 -2.34 17.87 11.68
N HIS A 23 -2.36 18.39 10.47
CA HIS A 23 -3.52 18.26 9.58
C HIS A 23 -3.42 16.93 8.86
N VAL A 24 -4.50 16.15 8.88
CA VAL A 24 -4.56 14.84 8.22
C VAL A 24 -5.56 14.87 7.09
N THR A 25 -5.13 14.43 5.93
CA THR A 25 -5.98 14.24 4.75
C THR A 25 -5.73 12.82 4.21
N ALA A 26 -6.80 12.13 3.85
CA ALA A 26 -6.74 10.82 3.22
C ALA A 26 -7.80 10.73 2.13
N ASP A 27 -7.46 10.06 1.03
CA ASP A 27 -8.37 9.74 -0.06
C ASP A 27 -8.83 8.28 0.02
N ASP A 28 -9.92 7.99 -0.65
CA ASP A 28 -10.23 6.63 -1.07
C ASP A 28 -9.65 6.44 -2.47
N HIS A 29 -8.70 5.54 -2.62
CA HIS A 29 -8.05 5.26 -3.90
C HIS A 29 -9.05 4.78 -4.94
N ARG A 30 -8.71 4.90 -6.24
CA ARG A 30 -9.50 4.31 -7.33
C ARG A 30 -9.87 2.86 -7.04
N GLY A 31 -11.13 2.51 -7.26
CA GLY A 31 -11.65 1.17 -6.96
C GLY A 31 -11.88 0.88 -5.47
N HIS A 32 -11.82 1.89 -4.60
CA HIS A 32 -11.99 1.72 -3.15
C HIS A 32 -12.98 2.72 -2.56
N GLY A 33 -13.62 2.34 -1.46
CA GLY A 33 -14.46 3.18 -0.62
C GLY A 33 -15.47 4.02 -1.41
N LYS A 34 -15.65 5.28 -1.01
CA LYS A 34 -16.60 6.20 -1.63
C LYS A 34 -16.25 6.60 -3.07
N THR A 35 -14.96 6.60 -3.42
CA THR A 35 -14.53 6.82 -4.80
C THR A 35 -15.06 5.73 -5.71
N ALA A 36 -15.02 4.47 -5.26
CA ALA A 36 -15.57 3.34 -6.01
C ALA A 36 -17.09 3.35 -6.05
N GLU A 37 -17.78 3.70 -4.95
CA GLU A 37 -19.24 3.87 -4.94
C GLU A 37 -19.69 4.88 -5.99
N ALA A 38 -19.05 6.05 -6.01
CA ALA A 38 -19.38 7.12 -6.96
C ALA A 38 -19.21 6.69 -8.43
N ASN A 39 -18.30 5.76 -8.70
CA ASN A 39 -17.96 5.30 -10.05
C ASN A 39 -18.49 3.89 -10.38
N ASN A 40 -19.17 3.23 -9.43
CA ASN A 40 -19.65 1.85 -9.54
C ASN A 40 -18.57 0.85 -10.01
N ASN A 41 -17.37 0.97 -9.43
CA ASN A 41 -16.21 0.19 -9.82
C ASN A 41 -15.41 -0.39 -8.64
N LEU A 42 -16.11 -0.82 -7.57
CA LEU A 42 -15.47 -1.37 -6.37
C LEU A 42 -14.49 -2.50 -6.74
N TYR A 43 -13.26 -2.39 -6.22
CA TYR A 43 -12.11 -3.28 -6.46
C TYR A 43 -11.59 -3.30 -7.90
N HIS A 44 -11.97 -2.35 -8.73
CA HIS A 44 -11.45 -2.16 -10.07
C HIS A 44 -10.82 -0.76 -10.18
N PHE A 45 -9.49 -0.69 -10.33
CA PHE A 45 -8.75 0.58 -10.30
C PHE A 45 -9.05 1.43 -11.54
N ALA A 46 -8.94 0.83 -12.71
CA ALA A 46 -9.26 1.40 -14.02
C ALA A 46 -9.25 0.32 -15.11
N ASP A 47 -9.79 0.61 -16.28
CA ASP A 47 -9.74 -0.30 -17.43
C ASP A 47 -8.33 -0.49 -18.00
N SER A 48 -7.42 0.42 -17.70
CA SER A 48 -5.99 0.35 -18.07
C SER A 48 -5.15 1.28 -17.20
N ASP A 49 -3.92 0.86 -16.92
CA ASP A 49 -2.90 1.66 -16.24
C ASP A 49 -3.33 2.24 -14.87
N GLY A 50 -4.20 1.51 -14.18
CA GLY A 50 -4.83 1.97 -12.93
C GLY A 50 -3.84 2.29 -11.82
N TRP A 51 -2.72 1.55 -11.76
CA TRP A 51 -1.65 1.84 -10.79
C TRP A 51 -1.02 3.22 -10.99
N ASN A 52 -0.61 3.53 -12.21
CA ASN A 52 -0.02 4.84 -12.50
C ASN A 52 -1.01 5.99 -12.31
N GLN A 53 -2.29 5.77 -12.65
CA GLN A 53 -3.33 6.74 -12.37
C GLN A 53 -3.50 6.99 -10.87
N MET A 54 -3.42 5.96 -10.00
CA MET A 54 -3.44 6.17 -8.55
C MET A 54 -2.21 6.94 -8.06
N VAL A 55 -1.03 6.70 -8.62
CA VAL A 55 0.18 7.48 -8.30
C VAL A 55 0.01 8.96 -8.70
N ASP A 56 -0.63 9.22 -9.84
CA ASP A 56 -0.91 10.58 -10.32
C ASP A 56 -1.99 11.26 -9.46
N ASP A 57 -3.01 10.51 -9.00
CA ASP A 57 -4.04 11.01 -8.07
C ASP A 57 -3.42 11.46 -6.74
N GLN A 58 -2.42 10.71 -6.22
CA GLN A 58 -1.71 11.12 -4.99
C GLN A 58 -1.01 12.48 -5.17
N LEU A 59 -0.37 12.69 -6.31
CA LEU A 59 0.23 14.01 -6.58
C LEU A 59 -0.84 15.10 -6.65
N GLN A 60 -1.96 14.87 -7.35
CA GLN A 60 -3.05 15.84 -7.44
C GLN A 60 -3.63 16.18 -6.07
N LEU A 61 -3.81 15.18 -5.20
CA LEU A 61 -4.24 15.41 -3.82
C LEU A 61 -3.23 16.30 -3.08
N ILE A 62 -1.94 15.98 -3.15
CA ILE A 62 -0.87 16.77 -2.50
C ILE A 62 -0.85 18.21 -3.02
N GLU A 63 -0.96 18.41 -4.32
CA GLU A 63 -1.02 19.74 -4.93
C GLU A 63 -2.28 20.51 -4.49
N HIS A 64 -3.42 19.82 -4.38
CA HIS A 64 -4.68 20.42 -3.94
C HIS A 64 -4.63 20.88 -2.47
N ILE A 65 -4.13 20.01 -1.56
CA ILE A 65 -4.05 20.36 -0.12
C ILE A 65 -2.93 21.36 0.18
N GLY A 66 -1.88 21.39 -0.64
CA GLY A 66 -0.75 22.32 -0.46
C GLY A 66 -1.12 23.77 -0.75
N GLY A 67 -2.02 24.02 -1.72
CA GLY A 67 -2.47 25.36 -2.10
C GLY A 67 -1.32 26.34 -2.31
N ASP A 68 -1.56 27.63 -2.01
CA ASP A 68 -0.57 28.71 -2.15
C ASP A 68 0.46 28.76 -1.00
N HIS A 69 0.20 28.07 0.10
CA HIS A 69 1.04 28.05 1.30
C HIS A 69 1.31 26.61 1.77
N PRO A 70 2.22 25.88 1.11
CA PRO A 70 2.47 24.48 1.41
C PRO A 70 3.05 24.30 2.82
N LEU A 71 2.35 23.55 3.66
CA LEU A 71 2.86 23.07 4.94
C LEU A 71 3.89 21.95 4.72
N PRO A 72 4.77 21.71 5.73
CA PRO A 72 5.61 20.51 5.73
C PRO A 72 4.76 19.26 5.58
N LEU A 73 5.07 18.43 4.58
CA LEU A 73 4.32 17.23 4.23
C LEU A 73 5.01 15.98 4.77
N ILE A 74 4.23 15.11 5.39
CA ILE A 74 4.60 13.73 5.68
C ILE A 74 3.60 12.84 4.95
N ILE A 75 4.09 11.87 4.17
CA ILE A 75 3.23 10.88 3.51
C ILE A 75 3.28 9.60 4.34
N LEU A 76 2.10 9.10 4.72
CA LEU A 76 1.94 7.80 5.37
C LEU A 76 1.17 6.88 4.44
N GLY A 77 1.69 5.67 4.22
CA GLY A 77 0.99 4.64 3.46
C GLY A 77 1.03 3.30 4.20
N HIS A 78 -0.09 2.57 4.15
CA HIS A 78 -0.21 1.23 4.70
C HIS A 78 -0.38 0.21 3.58
N SER A 79 0.31 -0.92 3.65
CA SER A 79 0.17 -2.03 2.71
C SER A 79 0.31 -1.57 1.24
N MET A 80 -0.70 -1.75 0.38
CA MET A 80 -0.72 -1.21 -0.98
C MET A 80 -0.44 0.31 -0.99
N GLY A 81 -1.01 1.06 -0.05
CA GLY A 81 -0.77 2.49 0.08
C GLY A 81 0.69 2.84 0.40
N SER A 82 1.45 1.94 1.05
CA SER A 82 2.88 2.14 1.28
C SER A 82 3.69 2.10 -0.03
N PHE A 83 3.30 1.23 -0.94
CA PHE A 83 3.90 1.15 -2.27
C PHE A 83 3.51 2.35 -3.13
N LEU A 84 2.25 2.80 -3.06
CA LEU A 84 1.81 4.03 -3.72
C LEU A 84 2.59 5.25 -3.21
N ALA A 85 2.69 5.43 -1.90
CA ALA A 85 3.43 6.51 -1.28
C ALA A 85 4.90 6.53 -1.71
N MET A 86 5.54 5.36 -1.72
CA MET A 86 6.93 5.22 -2.17
C MET A 86 7.08 5.54 -3.67
N HIS A 87 6.18 5.02 -4.51
CA HIS A 87 6.22 5.29 -5.96
C HIS A 87 5.95 6.77 -6.28
N THR A 88 5.04 7.41 -5.55
CA THR A 88 4.79 8.85 -5.67
C THR A 88 6.05 9.66 -5.34
N CYS A 89 6.76 9.31 -4.25
CA CYS A 89 8.03 9.95 -3.90
C CYS A 89 9.12 9.72 -4.96
N GLN A 90 9.17 8.55 -5.60
CA GLN A 90 10.12 8.25 -6.67
C GLN A 90 9.80 9.00 -7.97
N ARG A 91 8.52 8.99 -8.37
CA ARG A 91 8.08 9.54 -9.65
C ARG A 91 8.09 11.06 -9.67
N TYR A 92 7.73 11.66 -8.54
CA TYR A 92 7.57 13.10 -8.39
C TYR A 92 8.58 13.73 -7.41
N ALA A 93 9.78 13.12 -7.29
CA ALA A 93 10.82 13.57 -6.38
C ALA A 93 11.12 15.08 -6.51
N ASP A 94 11.17 15.60 -7.73
CA ASP A 94 11.46 17.03 -7.99
C ASP A 94 10.31 17.93 -7.53
N LYS A 95 9.05 17.56 -7.82
CA LYS A 95 7.87 18.32 -7.43
C LYS A 95 7.66 18.36 -5.91
N LEU A 96 7.96 17.24 -5.24
CA LEU A 96 7.80 17.10 -3.79
C LEU A 96 8.99 17.67 -3.00
N SER A 97 10.02 18.13 -3.69
CA SER A 97 11.34 18.41 -3.12
C SER A 97 11.36 19.46 -2.02
N SER A 98 10.50 20.46 -2.06
CA SER A 98 10.49 21.55 -1.09
C SER A 98 9.61 21.27 0.12
N GLY A 99 8.52 20.52 -0.06
CA GLY A 99 7.49 20.30 0.97
C GLY A 99 7.64 18.98 1.74
N LEU A 100 8.10 17.91 1.08
CA LEU A 100 8.17 16.58 1.69
C LEU A 100 9.26 16.49 2.75
N LYS A 101 8.86 16.13 3.98
CA LYS A 101 9.72 16.05 5.18
C LYS A 101 9.84 14.65 5.75
N GLY A 102 9.04 13.71 5.31
CA GLY A 102 9.10 12.34 5.77
C GLY A 102 8.19 11.40 4.99
N LEU A 103 8.58 10.13 4.98
CA LEU A 103 7.81 9.03 4.41
C LEU A 103 7.65 7.93 5.47
N VAL A 104 6.42 7.53 5.73
CA VAL A 104 6.07 6.49 6.71
C VAL A 104 5.43 5.32 5.97
N LEU A 105 6.03 4.14 6.09
CA LEU A 105 5.63 2.92 5.41
C LEU A 105 5.21 1.86 6.41
N SER A 106 3.92 1.61 6.51
CA SER A 106 3.31 0.61 7.39
C SER A 106 2.97 -0.66 6.62
N GLY A 107 3.26 -1.84 7.19
CA GLY A 107 2.92 -3.13 6.58
C GLY A 107 3.51 -3.31 5.17
N SER A 108 4.68 -2.71 4.92
CA SER A 108 5.35 -2.69 3.62
C SER A 108 6.34 -3.85 3.48
N ASN A 109 6.80 -4.10 2.26
CA ASN A 109 7.86 -5.07 1.99
C ASN A 109 8.66 -4.70 0.74
N TYR A 110 9.64 -5.54 0.39
CA TYR A 110 10.36 -5.49 -0.87
C TYR A 110 10.16 -6.79 -1.65
N ALA A 111 9.60 -6.69 -2.84
CA ALA A 111 9.52 -7.76 -3.80
C ALA A 111 10.46 -7.47 -5.00
N PRO A 112 11.34 -8.42 -5.40
CA PRO A 112 12.25 -8.19 -6.53
C PRO A 112 11.50 -7.90 -7.83
N PRO A 113 11.97 -6.99 -8.70
CA PRO A 113 11.31 -6.64 -9.96
C PRO A 113 11.00 -7.84 -10.84
N TRP A 114 11.94 -8.79 -10.95
CA TRP A 114 11.74 -10.00 -11.76
C TRP A 114 10.57 -10.86 -11.27
N PHE A 115 10.39 -10.96 -9.95
CA PHE A 115 9.28 -11.72 -9.35
C PHE A 115 7.94 -11.06 -9.68
N CYS A 116 7.83 -9.75 -9.44
CA CYS A 116 6.62 -8.99 -9.76
C CYS A 116 6.31 -9.00 -11.27
N SER A 117 7.33 -8.89 -12.12
CA SER A 117 7.18 -9.00 -13.57
C SER A 117 6.67 -10.38 -13.99
N THR A 118 7.17 -11.46 -13.40
CA THR A 118 6.69 -12.82 -13.67
C THR A 118 5.23 -12.99 -13.20
N ALA A 119 4.91 -12.54 -11.99
CA ALA A 119 3.55 -12.58 -11.46
C ALA A 119 2.58 -11.75 -12.33
N SER A 120 3.01 -10.61 -12.85
CA SER A 120 2.20 -9.80 -13.76
C SER A 120 1.85 -10.52 -15.07
N GLN A 121 2.70 -11.44 -15.57
CA GLN A 121 2.36 -12.25 -16.75
C GLN A 121 1.25 -13.24 -16.43
N ILE A 122 1.22 -13.81 -15.21
CA ILE A 122 0.11 -14.68 -14.77
C ILE A 122 -1.19 -13.85 -14.72
N ALA A 123 -1.14 -12.66 -14.13
CA ALA A 123 -2.30 -11.76 -14.11
C ALA A 123 -2.75 -11.35 -15.52
N ARG A 124 -1.82 -11.14 -16.47
CA ARG A 124 -2.13 -10.86 -17.87
C ARG A 124 -2.89 -12.03 -18.55
N ILE A 125 -2.47 -13.27 -18.27
CA ILE A 125 -3.13 -14.46 -18.79
C ILE A 125 -4.55 -14.57 -18.21
N GLU A 126 -4.71 -14.42 -16.89
CA GLU A 126 -6.02 -14.46 -16.24
C GLU A 126 -6.95 -13.35 -16.76
N ARG A 127 -6.42 -12.15 -16.96
CA ARG A 127 -7.14 -11.04 -17.57
C ARG A 127 -7.62 -11.37 -18.99
N ALA A 128 -6.76 -11.98 -19.82
CA ALA A 128 -7.13 -12.40 -21.17
C ALA A 128 -8.18 -13.52 -21.17
N ARG A 129 -8.15 -14.40 -20.15
CA ARG A 129 -9.08 -15.53 -20.01
C ARG A 129 -10.44 -15.13 -19.46
N LEU A 130 -10.48 -14.21 -18.47
CA LEU A 130 -11.69 -13.89 -17.69
C LEU A 130 -12.29 -12.52 -18.03
N GLY A 131 -11.51 -11.63 -18.64
CA GLY A 131 -11.85 -10.21 -18.81
C GLY A 131 -11.28 -9.35 -17.69
N GLY A 132 -11.03 -8.06 -17.99
CA GLY A 132 -10.33 -7.11 -17.10
C GLY A 132 -11.04 -6.83 -15.78
N SER A 133 -12.37 -6.74 -15.82
CA SER A 133 -13.19 -6.43 -14.63
C SER A 133 -13.53 -7.67 -13.77
N SER A 134 -13.14 -8.88 -14.23
CA SER A 134 -13.45 -10.13 -13.53
C SER A 134 -12.49 -10.39 -12.38
N VAL A 135 -12.95 -11.20 -11.41
CA VAL A 135 -12.13 -11.69 -10.30
C VAL A 135 -11.50 -13.03 -10.66
N SER A 136 -10.24 -13.24 -10.31
CA SER A 136 -9.52 -14.50 -10.47
C SER A 136 -9.25 -15.16 -9.12
N LYS A 137 -9.88 -16.30 -8.86
CA LYS A 137 -9.60 -17.13 -7.68
C LYS A 137 -8.14 -17.58 -7.61
N LEU A 138 -7.49 -17.78 -8.76
CA LEU A 138 -6.08 -18.16 -8.82
C LEU A 138 -5.20 -17.02 -8.24
N LEU A 139 -5.41 -15.79 -8.69
CA LEU A 139 -4.63 -14.66 -8.21
C LEU A 139 -4.88 -14.39 -6.72
N GLU A 140 -6.12 -14.50 -6.25
CA GLU A 140 -6.46 -14.36 -4.82
C GLU A 140 -5.76 -15.42 -3.97
N THR A 141 -5.82 -16.69 -4.41
CA THR A 141 -5.18 -17.79 -3.68
C THR A 141 -3.65 -17.66 -3.64
N MET A 142 -3.04 -17.25 -4.74
CA MET A 142 -1.58 -17.05 -4.82
C MET A 142 -1.10 -15.88 -3.96
N SER A 143 -1.95 -14.87 -3.74
CA SER A 143 -1.59 -13.65 -3.01
C SER A 143 -1.94 -13.76 -1.52
N PHE A 144 -3.19 -14.02 -1.21
CA PHE A 144 -3.70 -13.97 0.18
C PHE A 144 -3.95 -15.35 0.80
N GLY A 145 -4.08 -16.40 -0.03
CA GLY A 145 -4.55 -17.71 0.43
C GLY A 145 -3.68 -18.39 1.49
N ALA A 146 -2.41 -18.01 1.61
CA ALA A 146 -1.49 -18.59 2.59
C ALA A 146 -1.33 -17.74 3.87
N PHE A 147 -1.79 -16.49 3.88
CA PHE A 147 -1.48 -15.55 4.97
C PHE A 147 -2.03 -16.03 6.33
N ASN A 148 -3.23 -16.54 6.33
CA ASN A 148 -3.86 -17.04 7.56
C ASN A 148 -3.24 -18.35 8.10
N ASN A 149 -2.40 -19.03 7.32
CA ASN A 149 -1.81 -20.30 7.76
C ASN A 149 -0.87 -20.14 8.98
N ALA A 150 -0.27 -18.96 9.15
CA ALA A 150 0.61 -18.65 10.26
C ALA A 150 -0.14 -18.51 11.61
N PHE A 151 -1.47 -18.35 11.57
CA PHE A 151 -2.29 -18.01 12.73
C PHE A 151 -3.23 -19.17 13.18
N LYS A 152 -2.93 -20.39 12.75
CA LYS A 152 -3.75 -21.55 13.12
C LYS A 152 -3.62 -21.91 14.61
N PRO A 153 -4.75 -22.26 15.32
CA PRO A 153 -6.10 -22.34 14.80
C PRO A 153 -6.70 -20.96 14.55
N VAL A 154 -7.30 -20.77 13.36
CA VAL A 154 -7.88 -19.47 12.95
C VAL A 154 -9.31 -19.32 13.48
N ARG A 155 -9.68 -18.11 13.84
CA ARG A 155 -11.05 -17.72 14.23
C ARG A 155 -11.87 -17.32 13.01
N THR A 156 -11.22 -16.59 12.07
CA THR A 156 -11.82 -16.08 10.84
C THR A 156 -10.89 -16.31 9.64
N GLU A 157 -11.32 -15.97 8.45
CA GLU A 157 -10.46 -16.00 7.24
C GLU A 157 -9.48 -14.82 7.14
N LYS A 158 -9.55 -13.85 8.05
CA LYS A 158 -8.79 -12.59 8.02
C LYS A 158 -7.99 -12.33 9.30
N ASP A 159 -7.74 -13.33 10.13
CA ASP A 159 -6.99 -13.16 11.39
C ASP A 159 -5.56 -12.63 11.18
N TRP A 160 -5.01 -12.79 9.97
CA TRP A 160 -3.71 -12.23 9.60
C TRP A 160 -3.68 -10.69 9.56
N ILE A 161 -4.83 -10.05 9.46
CA ILE A 161 -4.94 -8.58 9.38
C ILE A 161 -4.53 -7.94 10.70
N SER A 162 -5.13 -8.35 11.82
CA SER A 162 -4.85 -7.75 13.13
C SER A 162 -4.78 -8.80 14.23
N SER A 163 -3.96 -8.51 15.25
CA SER A 163 -3.95 -9.27 16.49
C SER A 163 -5.15 -8.95 17.41
N ASP A 164 -5.85 -7.86 17.12
CA ASP A 164 -7.08 -7.47 17.80
C ASP A 164 -8.31 -8.07 17.08
N PRO A 165 -9.06 -8.97 17.76
CA PRO A 165 -10.26 -9.58 17.19
C PRO A 165 -11.35 -8.59 16.79
N GLU A 166 -11.51 -7.48 17.53
CA GLU A 166 -12.52 -6.47 17.24
C GLU A 166 -12.21 -5.75 15.91
N THR A 167 -10.95 -5.41 15.68
CA THR A 167 -10.47 -4.84 14.40
C THR A 167 -10.76 -5.79 13.25
N VAL A 168 -10.53 -7.10 13.41
CA VAL A 168 -10.83 -8.10 12.37
C VAL A 168 -12.34 -8.19 12.12
N ASP A 169 -13.17 -8.18 13.17
CA ASP A 169 -14.62 -8.24 13.03
C ASP A 169 -15.20 -7.00 12.33
N LEU A 170 -14.70 -5.82 12.67
CA LEU A 170 -15.05 -4.57 11.98
C LEU A 170 -14.68 -4.62 10.49
N TYR A 171 -13.48 -5.13 10.17
CA TYR A 171 -13.05 -5.29 8.78
C TYR A 171 -13.95 -6.26 7.99
N LEU A 172 -14.36 -7.37 8.60
CA LEU A 172 -15.24 -8.37 7.96
C LEU A 172 -16.68 -7.87 7.82
N ALA A 173 -17.14 -7.01 8.71
CA ALA A 173 -18.48 -6.43 8.66
C ALA A 173 -18.62 -5.27 7.67
N ASP A 174 -17.50 -4.68 7.23
CA ASP A 174 -17.50 -3.53 6.34
C ASP A 174 -17.65 -3.95 4.86
N PRO A 175 -18.70 -3.50 4.15
CA PRO A 175 -18.95 -3.88 2.75
C PRO A 175 -17.88 -3.36 1.77
N HIS A 176 -17.06 -2.39 2.17
CA HIS A 176 -15.96 -1.86 1.36
C HIS A 176 -14.61 -2.52 1.68
N CYS A 177 -14.60 -3.52 2.57
CA CYS A 177 -13.38 -4.22 2.97
C CYS A 177 -13.38 -5.69 2.50
N GLY A 178 -12.18 -6.22 2.30
CA GLY A 178 -11.95 -7.65 2.10
C GLY A 178 -12.34 -8.25 0.76
N GLY A 179 -12.82 -7.47 -0.17
CA GLY A 179 -13.18 -7.95 -1.49
C GLY A 179 -11.98 -8.23 -2.40
N ALA A 180 -12.22 -8.98 -3.45
CA ALA A 180 -11.20 -9.36 -4.42
C ALA A 180 -11.06 -8.31 -5.53
N ILE A 181 -9.85 -7.86 -5.80
CA ILE A 181 -9.60 -6.91 -6.88
C ILE A 181 -9.68 -7.59 -8.25
N SER A 182 -9.99 -6.81 -9.28
CA SER A 182 -10.12 -7.30 -10.65
C SER A 182 -8.80 -7.81 -11.23
N THR A 183 -8.88 -8.63 -12.29
CA THR A 183 -7.70 -9.13 -13.01
C THR A 183 -6.86 -8.00 -13.62
N GLN A 184 -7.50 -6.90 -14.08
CA GLN A 184 -6.80 -5.71 -14.55
C GLN A 184 -6.07 -5.03 -13.40
N SER A 185 -6.74 -4.86 -12.24
CA SER A 185 -6.13 -4.25 -11.05
C SER A 185 -4.92 -5.07 -10.56
N TRP A 186 -5.01 -6.40 -10.56
CA TRP A 186 -3.86 -7.27 -10.26
C TRP A 186 -2.69 -7.07 -11.24
N TYR A 187 -3.00 -7.02 -12.54
CA TYR A 187 -1.98 -6.81 -13.56
C TYR A 187 -1.27 -5.46 -13.37
N ASP A 188 -2.02 -4.38 -13.17
CA ASP A 188 -1.48 -3.03 -13.01
C ASP A 188 -0.69 -2.90 -11.69
N PHE A 189 -1.19 -3.46 -10.59
CA PHE A 189 -0.52 -3.49 -9.30
C PHE A 189 0.84 -4.21 -9.37
N LEU A 190 0.87 -5.42 -9.93
CA LEU A 190 2.11 -6.21 -10.03
C LEU A 190 3.15 -5.55 -10.95
N ARG A 191 2.72 -4.89 -12.01
CA ARG A 191 3.60 -4.06 -12.84
C ARG A 191 4.12 -2.86 -12.06
N GLY A 192 3.25 -2.16 -11.38
CA GLY A 192 3.64 -1.05 -10.51
C GLY A 192 4.68 -1.46 -9.46
N LEU A 193 4.50 -2.63 -8.82
CA LEU A 193 5.49 -3.19 -7.90
C LEU A 193 6.83 -3.48 -8.58
N ALA A 194 6.83 -4.00 -9.80
CA ALA A 194 8.06 -4.24 -10.55
C ALA A 194 8.80 -2.93 -10.85
N ASP A 195 8.06 -1.90 -11.29
CA ASP A 195 8.60 -0.61 -11.66
C ASP A 195 9.19 0.12 -10.44
N LEU A 196 8.42 0.22 -9.34
CA LEU A 196 8.88 0.91 -8.12
C LEU A 196 10.05 0.21 -7.43
N SER A 197 10.17 -1.12 -7.55
CA SER A 197 11.26 -1.90 -6.96
C SER A 197 12.53 -1.92 -7.81
N ALA A 198 12.49 -1.37 -9.02
CA ALA A 198 13.65 -1.30 -9.89
C ALA A 198 14.75 -0.42 -9.27
N PRO A 199 16.05 -0.81 -9.39
CA PRO A 199 17.15 -0.02 -8.81
C PRO A 199 17.15 1.45 -9.25
N ALA A 200 16.80 1.73 -10.51
CA ALA A 200 16.71 3.09 -11.03
C ALA A 200 15.58 3.91 -10.38
N ALA A 201 14.46 3.28 -10.03
CA ALA A 201 13.38 3.93 -9.32
C ALA A 201 13.76 4.18 -7.85
N MET A 202 14.36 3.19 -7.18
CA MET A 202 14.85 3.34 -5.80
C MET A 202 15.86 4.49 -5.68
N ALA A 203 16.75 4.66 -6.65
CA ALA A 203 17.75 5.74 -6.69
C ALA A 203 17.14 7.15 -6.87
N ARG A 204 15.86 7.26 -7.22
CA ARG A 204 15.14 8.55 -7.31
C ARG A 204 14.62 9.05 -5.98
N ILE A 205 14.56 8.21 -4.96
CA ILE A 205 14.22 8.65 -3.61
C ILE A 205 15.32 9.58 -3.11
N LYS A 206 14.95 10.75 -2.60
CA LYS A 206 15.91 11.71 -2.08
C LYS A 206 16.74 11.12 -0.95
N SER A 207 18.04 11.29 -1.01
CA SER A 207 18.99 10.74 -0.04
C SER A 207 18.79 11.28 1.38
N ASP A 208 18.30 12.50 1.51
CA ASP A 208 18.07 13.20 2.78
C ASP A 208 16.64 13.04 3.32
N LEU A 209 15.73 12.36 2.58
CA LEU A 209 14.35 12.11 3.03
C LEU A 209 14.34 11.12 4.19
N PRO A 210 13.86 11.49 5.38
CA PRO A 210 13.66 10.54 6.47
C PRO A 210 12.57 9.53 6.12
N ILE A 211 12.87 8.24 6.25
CA ILE A 211 11.93 7.14 6.01
C ILE A 211 11.79 6.30 7.27
N TYR A 212 10.57 6.13 7.73
CA TYR A 212 10.22 5.21 8.81
C TYR A 212 9.43 4.03 8.26
N VAL A 213 9.97 2.82 8.41
CA VAL A 213 9.32 1.57 7.98
C VAL A 213 8.94 0.79 9.22
N PHE A 214 7.69 0.37 9.33
CA PHE A 214 7.26 -0.45 10.44
C PHE A 214 6.22 -1.50 10.03
N SER A 215 6.16 -2.58 10.79
CA SER A 215 5.23 -3.69 10.56
C SER A 215 5.10 -4.54 11.81
N GLY A 216 4.09 -5.36 11.90
CA GLY A 216 4.04 -6.43 12.88
C GLY A 216 5.12 -7.48 12.64
N ALA A 217 5.67 -8.03 13.71
CA ALA A 217 6.69 -9.09 13.59
C ALA A 217 6.12 -10.40 13.03
N LEU A 218 4.79 -10.57 13.09
CA LEU A 218 4.07 -11.72 12.55
C LEU A 218 3.38 -11.42 11.20
N ASP A 219 3.51 -10.21 10.66
CA ASP A 219 2.89 -9.80 9.40
C ASP A 219 3.31 -10.71 8.24
N PRO A 220 2.37 -11.47 7.62
CA PRO A 220 2.69 -12.38 6.52
C PRO A 220 3.02 -11.64 5.23
N VAL A 221 2.50 -10.42 5.02
CA VAL A 221 2.80 -9.57 3.86
C VAL A 221 4.27 -9.19 3.87
N GLY A 222 4.80 -8.84 5.03
CA GLY A 222 6.22 -8.56 5.25
C GLY A 222 7.09 -9.82 5.44
N GLY A 223 6.53 -11.03 5.26
CA GLY A 223 7.24 -12.29 5.47
C GLY A 223 7.78 -12.45 6.89
N ALA A 224 6.96 -12.11 7.89
CA ALA A 224 7.33 -12.05 9.31
C ALA A 224 8.60 -11.18 9.51
N GLY A 225 8.58 -9.98 8.97
CA GLY A 225 9.63 -8.98 9.10
C GLY A 225 10.81 -9.12 8.13
N LYS A 226 10.98 -10.23 7.44
CA LYS A 226 12.10 -10.42 6.49
C LYS A 226 12.05 -9.46 5.31
N GLY A 227 10.88 -9.27 4.72
CA GLY A 227 10.66 -8.37 3.60
C GLY A 227 10.82 -6.90 4.02
N VAL A 228 10.40 -6.57 5.23
CA VAL A 228 10.54 -5.22 5.82
C VAL A 228 12.03 -4.86 6.01
N LYS A 229 12.80 -5.76 6.61
CA LYS A 229 14.26 -5.58 6.77
C LYS A 229 14.99 -5.52 5.43
N LYS A 230 14.50 -6.27 4.43
CA LYS A 230 15.05 -6.20 3.09
C LYS A 230 14.76 -4.85 2.43
N LEU A 231 13.54 -4.30 2.60
CA LEU A 231 13.19 -2.97 2.13
C LEU A 231 14.12 -1.92 2.75
N GLU A 232 14.35 -1.96 4.07
CA GLU A 232 15.29 -1.08 4.77
C GLU A 232 16.69 -1.15 4.14
N ALA A 233 17.20 -2.36 3.91
CA ALA A 233 18.54 -2.56 3.33
C ALA A 233 18.62 -2.01 1.88
N ILE A 234 17.56 -2.20 1.08
CA ILE A 234 17.50 -1.69 -0.30
C ILE A 234 17.46 -0.15 -0.31
N LEU A 235 16.65 0.47 0.57
CA LEU A 235 16.59 1.93 0.69
C LEU A 235 17.96 2.52 1.07
N LYS A 236 18.64 1.92 2.06
CA LYS A 236 20.00 2.31 2.45
C LYS A 236 21.00 2.15 1.30
N SER A 237 20.94 1.05 0.57
CA SER A 237 21.83 0.80 -0.58
C SER A 237 21.54 1.71 -1.77
N ALA A 238 20.32 2.22 -1.89
CA ALA A 238 19.94 3.24 -2.87
C ALA A 238 20.38 4.65 -2.49
N GLY A 239 21.02 4.83 -1.32
CA GLY A 239 21.61 6.10 -0.88
C GLY A 239 20.75 6.88 0.13
N VAL A 240 19.61 6.35 0.60
CA VAL A 240 18.80 7.02 1.62
C VAL A 240 19.52 6.97 2.96
N GLN A 241 19.83 8.15 3.53
CA GLN A 241 20.68 8.29 4.72
C GLN A 241 19.93 8.04 6.03
N GLN A 242 18.64 8.38 6.07
CA GLN A 242 17.83 8.34 7.28
C GLN A 242 16.69 7.32 7.12
N VAL A 243 17.03 6.02 7.26
CA VAL A 243 16.05 4.94 7.25
C VAL A 243 16.04 4.28 8.62
N SER A 244 14.88 4.33 9.28
CA SER A 244 14.63 3.59 10.51
C SER A 244 13.57 2.52 10.29
N CYS A 245 13.75 1.34 10.89
CA CYS A 245 12.87 0.20 10.76
C CYS A 245 12.50 -0.35 12.13
N ARG A 246 11.22 -0.60 12.37
CA ARG A 246 10.72 -1.22 13.60
C ARG A 246 9.75 -2.35 13.29
N LEU A 247 9.98 -3.49 13.93
CA LEU A 247 9.03 -4.60 13.99
C LEU A 247 8.41 -4.63 15.39
N TYR A 248 7.10 -4.75 15.46
CA TYR A 248 6.36 -4.80 16.71
C TYR A 248 6.02 -6.25 17.04
N ASP A 249 6.50 -6.71 18.19
CA ASP A 249 6.28 -8.08 18.66
C ASP A 249 4.78 -8.37 18.82
N GLY A 250 4.35 -9.54 18.33
CA GLY A 250 2.96 -9.95 18.35
C GLY A 250 2.05 -9.22 17.37
N GLY A 251 2.51 -8.16 16.71
CA GLY A 251 1.74 -7.43 15.72
C GLY A 251 1.55 -8.23 14.43
N HIS A 252 0.36 -8.14 13.85
CA HIS A 252 0.01 -8.66 12.53
C HIS A 252 0.23 -7.58 11.46
N HIS A 253 -0.61 -7.57 10.42
CA HIS A 253 -0.47 -6.63 9.30
C HIS A 253 -0.87 -5.20 9.68
N GLU A 254 -2.00 -5.03 10.36
CA GLU A 254 -2.47 -3.76 10.94
C GLU A 254 -2.13 -3.71 12.43
N MET A 255 -1.68 -2.57 12.87
CA MET A 255 -1.23 -2.36 14.25
C MET A 255 -1.87 -1.14 14.87
#